data_b5e587be237cbfd289fcd43a51578696
#
_entry.id   b5e587be237cbfd289fcd43a51578696
#
_cell.length_a   1.000
_cell.length_b   1.000
_cell.length_c   1.000
_cell.angle_alpha   90.00
_cell.angle_beta   90.00
_cell.angle_gamma   90.00
#
_symmetry.space_group_name_H-M   'P 1'
#
loop_
_entity.id
_entity.type
_entity.pdbx_description
1 polymer ?
#
loop_
_entity_poly.entity_id
_entity_poly.type
_entity_poly.pdbx_seq_one_letter_code
_entity_poly.pdbx_strand_id
1 'polypeptide(L)'
;MIDGKRMLLTVTIFSYIITIISGFAYLFTSNNVGLLTTLLLLLISSLLLCWNNIKYYLIHFIFFITIFIFLVSRPTIDYFRNGALDTYQPIAYRFAFLVVIVSILGLTVGGFIASYYLTRNSKTDVRVEKKSNVNYVKNLRFVSLSVFLLTYPFYFLRLFERLLFRLQTSYYNYYANFESQLPYFTYILSTFTVYAMCVYLATKPKKSHATMVLVAFITANLIHLVIGTRNPFILSLIFAFVYYFMREQTEKGKWIGFKEKIAIYLGTPVLMLAMGALNYVRDNAQVSHSGVFDLLLDFIYKQGTSFGVLARGFLYNSSLPYRDFRNFT
;
A
#
# COMPACT_ATOMS: atom_id res chain seq x y z
N MET A 1 -32.24 1.02 2.22
CA MET A 1 -30.79 1.00 2.56
C MET A 1 -30.37 -0.18 3.44
N ILE A 2 -31.26 -0.73 4.28
CA ILE A 2 -31.00 -1.90 5.14
C ILE A 2 -30.88 -3.19 4.31
N ASP A 3 -31.68 -3.35 3.25
CA ASP A 3 -31.67 -4.55 2.40
C ASP A 3 -30.35 -4.73 1.63
N GLY A 4 -29.75 -3.65 1.12
CA GLY A 4 -28.48 -3.75 0.38
C GLY A 4 -27.31 -4.21 1.25
N LYS A 5 -27.23 -3.79 2.53
CA LYS A 5 -26.18 -4.25 3.46
C LYS A 5 -26.35 -5.72 3.86
N ARG A 6 -27.60 -6.17 4.07
CA ARG A 6 -27.89 -7.59 4.34
C ARG A 6 -27.55 -8.46 3.14
N MET A 7 -27.95 -8.05 1.94
CA MET A 7 -27.60 -8.74 0.70
C MET A 7 -26.08 -8.86 0.53
N LEU A 8 -25.33 -7.77 0.73
CA LEU A 8 -23.86 -7.79 0.61
C LEU A 8 -23.22 -8.73 1.65
N LEU A 9 -23.72 -8.73 2.89
CA LEU A 9 -23.25 -9.64 3.93
C LEU A 9 -23.50 -11.10 3.54
N THR A 10 -24.68 -11.42 3.03
CA THR A 10 -25.04 -12.77 2.57
C THR A 10 -24.10 -13.22 1.43
N VAL A 11 -23.85 -12.35 0.45
CA VAL A 11 -22.91 -12.64 -0.65
C VAL A 11 -21.49 -12.87 -0.11
N THR A 12 -21.06 -12.08 0.88
CA THR A 12 -19.74 -12.26 1.51
C THR A 12 -19.63 -13.61 2.23
N ILE A 13 -20.62 -13.99 3.01
CA ILE A 13 -20.63 -15.28 3.72
C ILE A 13 -20.61 -16.44 2.69
N PHE A 14 -21.43 -16.36 1.65
CA PHE A 14 -21.48 -17.38 0.60
C PHE A 14 -20.14 -17.51 -0.14
N SER A 15 -19.47 -16.38 -0.44
CA SER A 15 -18.14 -16.38 -1.08
C SER A 15 -17.07 -17.03 -0.19
N TYR A 16 -17.10 -16.82 1.14
CA TYR A 16 -16.20 -17.54 2.05
C TYR A 16 -16.46 -19.04 2.10
N ILE A 17 -17.73 -19.47 2.09
CA ILE A 17 -18.07 -20.89 2.06
C ILE A 17 -17.51 -21.55 0.79
N ILE A 18 -17.69 -20.93 -0.38
CA ILE A 18 -17.13 -21.42 -1.64
C ILE A 18 -15.59 -21.47 -1.55
N THR A 19 -14.96 -20.45 -0.97
CA THR A 19 -13.51 -20.40 -0.81
C THR A 19 -13.00 -21.55 0.06
N ILE A 20 -13.66 -21.84 1.17
CA ILE A 20 -13.30 -22.94 2.07
C ILE A 20 -13.43 -24.29 1.34
N ILE A 21 -14.54 -24.53 0.65
CA ILE A 21 -14.78 -25.77 -0.11
C ILE A 21 -13.72 -25.92 -1.20
N SER A 22 -13.45 -24.87 -1.98
CA SER A 22 -12.40 -24.84 -2.99
C SER A 22 -11.03 -25.13 -2.39
N GLY A 23 -10.70 -24.48 -1.27
CA GLY A 23 -9.42 -24.66 -0.57
C GLY A 23 -9.20 -26.10 -0.14
N PHE A 24 -10.19 -26.72 0.49
CA PHE A 24 -10.11 -28.14 0.86
C PHE A 24 -9.93 -29.06 -0.35
N ALA A 25 -10.70 -28.85 -1.42
CA ALA A 25 -10.59 -29.67 -2.63
C ALA A 25 -9.18 -29.61 -3.24
N TYR A 26 -8.56 -28.45 -3.28
CA TYR A 26 -7.25 -28.24 -3.94
C TYR A 26 -6.03 -28.46 -3.04
N LEU A 27 -6.17 -28.42 -1.72
CA LEU A 27 -5.11 -28.80 -0.80
C LEU A 27 -4.64 -30.23 -1.00
N PHE A 28 -5.56 -31.13 -1.36
CA PHE A 28 -5.25 -32.55 -1.55
C PHE A 28 -4.85 -32.93 -2.98
N THR A 29 -5.20 -32.11 -3.99
CA THR A 29 -4.94 -32.44 -5.39
C THR A 29 -3.60 -32.01 -5.94
N SER A 30 -2.76 -31.32 -5.17
CA SER A 30 -1.47 -30.74 -5.60
C SER A 30 -1.57 -29.80 -6.82
N ASN A 31 -2.77 -29.29 -7.10
CA ASN A 31 -3.04 -28.43 -8.25
C ASN A 31 -2.79 -26.95 -7.91
N ASN A 32 -1.70 -26.39 -8.45
CA ASN A 32 -1.34 -24.99 -8.22
C ASN A 32 -2.35 -24.00 -8.82
N VAL A 33 -3.01 -24.34 -9.92
CA VAL A 33 -4.07 -23.51 -10.51
C VAL A 33 -5.28 -23.45 -9.57
N GLY A 34 -5.63 -24.57 -8.96
CA GLY A 34 -6.69 -24.62 -7.96
C GLY A 34 -6.36 -23.79 -6.70
N LEU A 35 -5.12 -23.78 -6.26
CA LEU A 35 -4.66 -22.90 -5.16
C LEU A 35 -4.71 -21.43 -5.56
N LEU A 36 -4.37 -21.08 -6.79
CA LEU A 36 -4.52 -19.72 -7.31
C LEU A 36 -5.97 -19.27 -7.32
N THR A 37 -6.89 -20.12 -7.80
CA THR A 37 -8.33 -19.81 -7.80
C THR A 37 -8.87 -19.64 -6.38
N THR A 38 -8.47 -20.48 -5.44
CA THR A 38 -8.81 -20.36 -4.01
C THR A 38 -8.32 -19.05 -3.44
N LEU A 39 -7.08 -18.66 -3.75
CA LEU A 39 -6.47 -17.43 -3.32
C LEU A 39 -7.23 -16.20 -3.85
N LEU A 40 -7.60 -16.20 -5.12
CA LEU A 40 -8.40 -15.13 -5.73
C LEU A 40 -9.79 -15.02 -5.10
N LEU A 41 -10.48 -16.16 -4.88
CA LEU A 41 -11.76 -16.19 -4.19
C LEU A 41 -11.65 -15.65 -2.76
N LEU A 42 -10.58 -16.01 -2.03
CA LEU A 42 -10.33 -15.51 -0.68
C LEU A 42 -10.10 -13.98 -0.67
N LEU A 43 -9.32 -13.47 -1.61
CA LEU A 43 -9.10 -12.03 -1.75
C LEU A 43 -10.40 -11.29 -2.06
N ILE A 44 -11.19 -11.76 -3.01
CA ILE A 44 -12.49 -11.17 -3.36
C ILE A 44 -13.41 -11.17 -2.14
N SER A 45 -13.51 -12.30 -1.42
CA SER A 45 -14.32 -12.42 -0.21
C SER A 45 -13.90 -11.42 0.87
N SER A 46 -12.58 -11.26 1.06
CA SER A 46 -12.01 -10.32 2.04
C SER A 46 -12.23 -8.85 1.63
N LEU A 47 -12.14 -8.53 0.34
CA LEU A 47 -12.47 -7.20 -0.19
C LEU A 47 -13.97 -6.88 -0.02
N LEU A 48 -14.87 -7.84 -0.28
CA LEU A 48 -16.31 -7.67 -0.06
C LEU A 48 -16.63 -7.45 1.43
N LEU A 49 -15.95 -8.17 2.33
CA LEU A 49 -16.07 -7.96 3.78
C LEU A 49 -15.71 -6.53 4.16
N CYS A 50 -14.57 -6.04 3.66
CA CYS A 50 -14.12 -4.67 3.91
C CYS A 50 -15.06 -3.63 3.32
N TRP A 51 -15.59 -3.89 2.12
CA TRP A 51 -16.53 -2.99 1.45
C TRP A 51 -17.83 -2.80 2.23
N ASN A 52 -18.32 -3.83 2.90
CA ASN A 52 -19.54 -3.76 3.71
C ASN A 52 -19.45 -2.70 4.82
N ASN A 53 -18.24 -2.53 5.41
CA ASN A 53 -17.98 -1.52 6.44
C ASN A 53 -16.65 -0.79 6.20
N ILE A 54 -16.49 -0.19 5.03
CA ILE A 54 -15.23 0.45 4.59
C ILE A 54 -14.72 1.51 5.57
N LYS A 55 -15.62 2.12 6.33
CA LYS A 55 -15.27 3.09 7.38
C LYS A 55 -14.32 2.51 8.43
N TYR A 56 -14.52 1.24 8.81
CA TYR A 56 -13.70 0.55 9.83
C TYR A 56 -12.56 -0.26 9.21
N TYR A 57 -12.74 -0.73 7.98
CA TYR A 57 -11.82 -1.65 7.32
C TYR A 57 -11.02 -1.02 6.16
N LEU A 58 -10.96 0.33 6.07
CA LEU A 58 -10.26 1.01 4.97
C LEU A 58 -8.79 0.56 4.85
N ILE A 59 -8.09 0.47 5.98
CA ILE A 59 -6.67 0.05 5.99
C ILE A 59 -6.54 -1.39 5.52
N HIS A 60 -7.41 -2.30 5.97
CA HIS A 60 -7.43 -3.68 5.52
C HIS A 60 -7.75 -3.78 4.02
N PHE A 61 -8.71 -2.98 3.54
CA PHE A 61 -9.08 -2.92 2.13
C PHE A 61 -7.88 -2.52 1.25
N ILE A 62 -7.17 -1.47 1.63
CA ILE A 62 -5.94 -1.04 0.92
C ILE A 62 -4.88 -2.15 0.98
N PHE A 63 -4.74 -2.81 2.13
CA PHE A 63 -3.76 -3.88 2.32
C PHE A 63 -4.06 -5.08 1.40
N PHE A 64 -5.31 -5.51 1.27
CA PHE A 64 -5.70 -6.59 0.36
C PHE A 64 -5.47 -6.24 -1.11
N ILE A 65 -5.74 -4.99 -1.53
CA ILE A 65 -5.38 -4.51 -2.88
C ILE A 65 -3.85 -4.57 -3.07
N THR A 66 -3.09 -4.17 -2.06
CA THR A 66 -1.62 -4.22 -2.11
C THR A 66 -1.11 -5.67 -2.22
N ILE A 67 -1.68 -6.60 -1.45
CA ILE A 67 -1.37 -8.04 -1.57
C ILE A 67 -1.67 -8.54 -2.98
N PHE A 68 -2.80 -8.16 -3.57
CA PHE A 68 -3.11 -8.53 -4.95
C PHE A 68 -2.03 -8.02 -5.91
N ILE A 69 -1.72 -6.74 -5.88
CA ILE A 69 -0.78 -6.11 -6.82
C ILE A 69 0.64 -6.68 -6.68
N PHE A 70 1.14 -6.85 -5.46
CA PHE A 70 2.55 -7.23 -5.24
C PHE A 70 2.81 -8.74 -5.15
N LEU A 71 1.80 -9.53 -4.78
CA LEU A 71 1.98 -10.96 -4.57
C LEU A 71 1.19 -11.82 -5.56
N VAL A 72 -0.05 -11.43 -5.89
CA VAL A 72 -0.97 -12.32 -6.61
C VAL A 72 -1.09 -11.97 -8.09
N SER A 73 -0.80 -10.73 -8.47
CA SER A 73 -1.01 -10.25 -9.84
C SER A 73 -0.20 -11.03 -10.88
N ARG A 74 1.08 -11.30 -10.60
CA ARG A 74 1.96 -11.99 -11.55
C ARG A 74 1.50 -13.41 -11.87
N PRO A 75 1.32 -14.32 -10.91
CA PRO A 75 0.81 -15.66 -11.22
C PRO A 75 -0.59 -15.63 -11.85
N THR A 76 -1.42 -14.65 -11.52
CA THR A 76 -2.72 -14.47 -12.14
C THR A 76 -2.60 -14.10 -13.62
N ILE A 77 -1.76 -13.12 -13.96
CA ILE A 77 -1.55 -12.67 -15.34
C ILE A 77 -0.88 -13.77 -16.16
N ASP A 78 0.10 -14.48 -15.60
CA ASP A 78 0.75 -15.63 -16.27
C ASP A 78 -0.29 -16.70 -16.66
N TYR A 79 -1.18 -17.03 -15.73
CA TYR A 79 -2.23 -18.01 -15.99
C TYR A 79 -3.22 -17.53 -17.09
N PHE A 80 -3.64 -16.26 -17.05
CA PHE A 80 -4.58 -15.73 -18.04
C PHE A 80 -3.95 -15.55 -19.44
N ARG A 81 -2.66 -15.25 -19.52
CA ARG A 81 -1.97 -15.07 -20.80
C ARG A 81 -1.54 -16.38 -21.44
N ASN A 82 -1.06 -17.32 -20.64
CA ASN A 82 -0.38 -18.52 -21.12
C ASN A 82 -1.18 -19.81 -20.91
N GLY A 83 -2.32 -19.74 -20.21
CA GLY A 83 -3.08 -20.92 -19.79
C GLY A 83 -2.37 -21.82 -18.77
N ALA A 84 -1.17 -21.45 -18.35
CA ALA A 84 -0.34 -22.18 -17.41
C ALA A 84 0.38 -21.21 -16.46
N LEU A 85 0.66 -21.69 -15.26
CA LEU A 85 1.54 -20.98 -14.34
C LEU A 85 3.00 -21.15 -14.80
N ASP A 86 3.78 -20.07 -14.75
CA ASP A 86 5.23 -20.13 -15.00
C ASP A 86 5.88 -21.03 -13.94
N THR A 87 6.05 -22.31 -14.30
CA THR A 87 6.40 -23.36 -13.34
C THR A 87 7.89 -23.55 -13.23
N TYR A 88 8.57 -22.60 -12.62
CA TYR A 88 9.99 -22.78 -12.31
C TYR A 88 10.21 -23.98 -11.37
N GLN A 89 9.36 -24.15 -10.36
CA GLN A 89 9.26 -25.37 -9.52
C GLN A 89 7.87 -25.45 -8.86
N PRO A 90 7.05 -26.46 -9.16
CA PRO A 90 5.68 -26.57 -8.67
C PRO A 90 5.55 -26.54 -7.13
N ILE A 91 6.50 -27.15 -6.42
CA ILE A 91 6.52 -27.20 -4.94
C ILE A 91 6.72 -25.81 -4.34
N ALA A 92 7.63 -25.01 -4.90
CA ALA A 92 7.90 -23.66 -4.43
C ALA A 92 6.70 -22.72 -4.64
N TYR A 93 6.01 -22.85 -5.78
CA TYR A 93 4.78 -22.12 -6.04
C TYR A 93 3.67 -22.51 -5.07
N ARG A 94 3.51 -23.81 -4.80
CA ARG A 94 2.57 -24.30 -3.80
C ARG A 94 2.82 -23.70 -2.44
N PHE A 95 4.06 -23.71 -1.98
CA PHE A 95 4.44 -23.06 -0.72
C PHE A 95 4.08 -21.57 -0.70
N ALA A 96 4.44 -20.83 -1.76
CA ALA A 96 4.14 -19.41 -1.85
C ALA A 96 2.62 -19.13 -1.81
N PHE A 97 1.79 -19.90 -2.52
CA PHE A 97 0.34 -19.78 -2.45
C PHE A 97 -0.20 -20.04 -1.03
N LEU A 98 0.27 -21.09 -0.36
CA LEU A 98 -0.17 -21.40 1.00
C LEU A 98 0.21 -20.30 1.98
N VAL A 99 1.43 -19.76 1.89
CA VAL A 99 1.86 -18.64 2.74
C VAL A 99 0.97 -17.42 2.56
N VAL A 100 0.62 -17.07 1.30
CA VAL A 100 -0.24 -15.92 1.02
C VAL A 100 -1.68 -16.17 1.49
N ILE A 101 -2.22 -17.38 1.30
CA ILE A 101 -3.55 -17.77 1.80
C ILE A 101 -3.61 -17.63 3.33
N VAL A 102 -2.63 -18.21 4.04
CA VAL A 102 -2.57 -18.12 5.51
C VAL A 102 -2.43 -16.66 5.98
N SER A 103 -1.64 -15.86 5.27
CA SER A 103 -1.47 -14.44 5.58
C SER A 103 -2.78 -13.64 5.43
N ILE A 104 -3.53 -13.88 4.36
CA ILE A 104 -4.85 -13.22 4.14
C ILE A 104 -5.86 -13.68 5.20
N LEU A 105 -5.90 -14.97 5.52
CA LEU A 105 -6.76 -15.50 6.59
C LEU A 105 -6.41 -14.87 7.93
N GLY A 106 -5.12 -14.81 8.29
CA GLY A 106 -4.65 -14.19 9.52
C GLY A 106 -5.03 -12.71 9.61
N LEU A 107 -4.85 -11.95 8.54
CA LEU A 107 -5.27 -10.55 8.47
C LEU A 107 -6.79 -10.37 8.59
N THR A 108 -7.57 -11.24 7.94
CA THR A 108 -9.04 -11.19 7.99
C THR A 108 -9.55 -11.49 9.39
N VAL A 109 -9.05 -12.57 10.00
CA VAL A 109 -9.44 -12.98 11.35
C VAL A 109 -8.97 -11.95 12.38
N GLY A 110 -7.73 -11.47 12.28
CA GLY A 110 -7.20 -10.43 13.17
C GLY A 110 -7.99 -9.14 13.10
N GLY A 111 -8.34 -8.70 11.87
CA GLY A 111 -9.19 -7.52 11.65
C GLY A 111 -10.60 -7.68 12.24
N PHE A 112 -11.19 -8.88 12.12
CA PHE A 112 -12.49 -9.18 12.71
C PHE A 112 -12.45 -9.17 14.23
N ILE A 113 -11.46 -9.82 14.84
CA ILE A 113 -11.27 -9.84 16.29
C ILE A 113 -11.07 -8.42 16.84
N ALA A 114 -10.18 -7.64 16.21
CA ALA A 114 -9.94 -6.25 16.62
C ALA A 114 -11.21 -5.40 16.55
N SER A 115 -11.97 -5.52 15.46
CA SER A 115 -13.24 -4.83 15.28
C SER A 115 -14.29 -5.22 16.35
N TYR A 116 -14.37 -6.50 16.68
CA TYR A 116 -15.26 -7.00 17.73
C TYR A 116 -14.93 -6.39 19.09
N TYR A 117 -13.65 -6.42 19.50
CA TYR A 117 -13.22 -5.84 20.77
C TYR A 117 -13.42 -4.34 20.84
N LEU A 118 -13.12 -3.60 19.78
CA LEU A 118 -13.31 -2.15 19.70
C LEU A 118 -14.80 -1.78 19.82
N THR A 119 -15.68 -2.54 19.18
CA THR A 119 -17.13 -2.25 19.21
C THR A 119 -17.73 -2.58 20.57
N ARG A 120 -17.25 -3.62 21.23
CA ARG A 120 -17.72 -4.02 22.57
C ARG A 120 -17.29 -3.00 23.63
N ASN A 121 -16.04 -2.56 23.60
CA ASN A 121 -15.52 -1.60 24.58
C ASN A 121 -16.07 -0.18 24.37
N SER A 122 -16.42 0.19 23.12
CA SER A 122 -17.00 1.50 22.85
C SER A 122 -18.43 1.69 23.41
N LYS A 123 -19.12 0.60 23.77
CA LYS A 123 -20.43 0.65 24.44
C LYS A 123 -20.31 0.88 25.95
N THR A 124 -19.16 0.53 26.55
CA THR A 124 -18.91 0.68 28.00
C THR A 124 -18.22 2.01 28.33
N ASP A 125 -17.43 2.54 27.42
CA ASP A 125 -16.89 3.88 27.54
C ASP A 125 -17.94 4.87 27.02
N VAL A 126 -18.78 5.39 27.89
CA VAL A 126 -19.28 6.77 27.77
C VAL A 126 -17.99 7.60 27.65
N ARG A 127 -17.57 7.88 26.40
CA ARG A 127 -16.47 8.79 26.16
C ARG A 127 -16.85 10.09 26.88
N VAL A 128 -16.36 10.23 28.07
CA VAL A 128 -16.13 11.54 28.63
C VAL A 128 -15.26 12.19 27.57
N GLU A 129 -15.88 12.98 26.70
CA GLU A 129 -15.15 13.89 25.81
C GLU A 129 -14.33 14.76 26.77
N LYS A 130 -13.12 14.28 27.05
CA LYS A 130 -12.13 15.07 27.77
C LYS A 130 -11.99 16.31 26.93
N LYS A 131 -12.63 17.40 27.34
CA LYS A 131 -12.59 18.70 26.65
C LYS A 131 -11.10 18.95 26.38
N SER A 132 -10.67 18.60 25.17
CA SER A 132 -9.30 18.83 24.74
C SER A 132 -9.03 20.32 24.99
N ASN A 133 -8.01 20.64 25.75
CA ASN A 133 -7.68 22.02 26.04
C ASN A 133 -7.40 22.71 24.70
N VAL A 134 -8.34 23.56 24.27
CA VAL A 134 -8.32 24.20 22.95
C VAL A 134 -7.00 24.95 22.72
N ASN A 135 -6.44 25.53 23.77
CA ASN A 135 -5.14 26.21 23.72
C ASN A 135 -4.01 25.24 23.47
N TYR A 136 -4.04 24.04 24.09
CA TYR A 136 -3.03 23.02 23.84
C TYR A 136 -3.02 22.57 22.36
N VAL A 137 -4.19 22.29 21.78
CA VAL A 137 -4.29 21.87 20.37
C VAL A 137 -3.83 22.98 19.44
N LYS A 138 -4.17 24.26 19.76
CA LYS A 138 -3.73 25.41 18.98
C LYS A 138 -2.21 25.56 19.02
N ASN A 139 -1.60 25.47 20.19
CA ASN A 139 -0.15 25.55 20.36
C ASN A 139 0.56 24.37 19.68
N LEU A 140 0.05 23.15 19.84
CA LEU A 140 0.59 21.96 19.18
C LEU A 140 0.54 22.09 17.65
N ARG A 141 -0.56 22.65 17.11
CA ARG A 141 -0.70 22.93 15.67
C ARG A 141 0.34 23.95 15.19
N PHE A 142 0.53 25.02 15.94
CA PHE A 142 1.51 26.03 15.60
C PHE A 142 2.94 25.48 15.64
N VAL A 143 3.32 24.80 16.73
CA VAL A 143 4.65 24.21 16.89
C VAL A 143 4.92 23.17 15.81
N SER A 144 3.98 22.25 15.56
CA SER A 144 4.17 21.20 14.55
C SER A 144 4.28 21.77 13.13
N LEU A 145 3.52 22.82 12.80
CA LEU A 145 3.66 23.50 11.51
C LEU A 145 5.01 24.21 11.39
N SER A 146 5.44 24.88 12.44
CA SER A 146 6.76 25.57 12.47
C SER A 146 7.90 24.56 12.30
N VAL A 147 7.85 23.43 13.01
CA VAL A 147 8.83 22.36 12.85
C VAL A 147 8.81 21.81 11.43
N PHE A 148 7.62 21.56 10.86
CA PHE A 148 7.48 21.11 9.47
C PHE A 148 8.16 22.09 8.49
N LEU A 149 7.85 23.39 8.59
CA LEU A 149 8.41 24.41 7.71
C LEU A 149 9.94 24.56 7.86
N LEU A 150 10.47 24.43 9.07
CA LEU A 150 11.92 24.47 9.31
C LEU A 150 12.65 23.24 8.81
N THR A 151 12.03 22.07 8.89
CA THR A 151 12.69 20.81 8.52
C THR A 151 12.45 20.41 7.06
N TYR A 152 11.41 20.93 6.41
CA TYR A 152 11.06 20.64 5.01
C TYR A 152 12.20 20.97 4.01
N PRO A 153 12.94 22.09 4.12
CA PRO A 153 14.08 22.35 3.24
C PRO A 153 15.16 21.26 3.32
N PHE A 154 15.43 20.72 4.50
CA PHE A 154 16.41 19.62 4.68
C PHE A 154 15.90 18.30 4.07
N TYR A 155 14.61 18.06 4.17
CA TYR A 155 13.97 16.92 3.49
C TYR A 155 14.12 17.03 1.97
N PHE A 156 13.81 18.20 1.42
CA PHE A 156 13.93 18.48 0.00
C PHE A 156 15.40 18.41 -0.48
N LEU A 157 16.33 19.02 0.26
CA LEU A 157 17.76 19.00 -0.05
C LEU A 157 18.32 17.59 -0.16
N ARG A 158 17.91 16.71 0.75
CA ARG A 158 18.30 15.30 0.72
C ARG A 158 17.74 14.54 -0.50
N LEU A 159 16.52 14.83 -0.90
CA LEU A 159 15.94 14.26 -2.12
C LEU A 159 16.63 14.81 -3.37
N PHE A 160 16.96 16.09 -3.36
CA PHE A 160 17.65 16.76 -4.45
C PHE A 160 19.07 16.22 -4.66
N GLU A 161 19.83 15.98 -3.59
CA GLU A 161 21.12 15.31 -3.65
C GLU A 161 21.03 13.94 -4.36
N ARG A 162 20.05 13.13 -3.97
CA ARG A 162 19.80 11.84 -4.61
C ARG A 162 19.45 11.97 -6.09
N LEU A 163 18.65 12.99 -6.43
CA LEU A 163 18.29 13.28 -7.81
C LEU A 163 19.54 13.65 -8.62
N LEU A 164 20.38 14.55 -8.13
CA LEU A 164 21.60 14.95 -8.83
C LEU A 164 22.52 13.75 -9.08
N PHE A 165 22.74 12.91 -8.08
CA PHE A 165 23.56 11.71 -8.25
C PHE A 165 22.95 10.76 -9.29
N ARG A 166 21.61 10.59 -9.28
CA ARG A 166 20.90 9.73 -10.25
C ARG A 166 20.97 10.27 -11.67
N LEU A 167 20.93 11.57 -11.88
CA LEU A 167 21.05 12.18 -13.20
C LEU A 167 22.46 12.03 -13.81
N GLN A 168 23.47 11.88 -12.96
CA GLN A 168 24.87 11.71 -13.40
C GLN A 168 25.25 10.23 -13.57
N THR A 169 24.44 9.29 -13.04
CA THR A 169 24.76 7.87 -13.00
C THR A 169 23.61 6.99 -13.49
N SER A 170 23.90 5.72 -13.79
CA SER A 170 22.89 4.72 -14.10
C SER A 170 22.05 4.35 -12.86
N TYR A 171 20.84 3.80 -13.09
CA TYR A 171 19.98 3.31 -12.00
C TYR A 171 20.67 2.28 -11.11
N TYR A 172 21.41 1.34 -11.72
CA TYR A 172 22.15 0.33 -10.98
C TYR A 172 23.26 0.94 -10.13
N ASN A 173 24.00 1.90 -10.69
CA ASN A 173 25.10 2.56 -10.01
C ASN A 173 24.61 3.42 -8.83
N TYR A 174 23.41 4.03 -8.97
CA TYR A 174 22.78 4.73 -7.86
C TYR A 174 22.56 3.81 -6.64
N TYR A 175 22.05 2.59 -6.84
CA TYR A 175 21.82 1.67 -5.72
C TYR A 175 23.10 1.08 -5.13
N ALA A 176 24.13 0.87 -5.95
CA ALA A 176 25.36 0.26 -5.51
C ALA A 176 26.30 1.24 -4.79
N ASN A 177 26.33 2.51 -5.25
CA ASN A 177 27.41 3.42 -4.89
C ASN A 177 26.95 4.79 -4.36
N PHE A 178 25.63 4.98 -4.13
CA PHE A 178 25.17 6.26 -3.58
C PHE A 178 25.57 6.38 -2.10
N GLU A 179 26.42 7.34 -1.82
CA GLU A 179 26.75 7.80 -0.46
C GLU A 179 26.40 9.27 -0.33
N SER A 180 25.67 9.62 0.73
CA SER A 180 25.31 11.02 0.97
C SER A 180 26.52 11.83 1.43
N GLN A 181 26.75 12.97 0.77
CA GLN A 181 27.79 13.94 1.12
C GLN A 181 27.26 15.00 2.09
N LEU A 182 25.95 14.98 2.41
CA LEU A 182 25.37 15.95 3.32
C LEU A 182 25.76 15.67 4.77
N PRO A 183 25.93 16.71 5.59
CA PRO A 183 26.20 16.54 7.02
C PRO A 183 25.11 15.75 7.72
N TYR A 184 25.48 14.94 8.71
CA TYR A 184 24.56 14.03 9.43
C TYR A 184 23.33 14.72 10.04
N PHE A 185 23.46 15.97 10.49
CA PHE A 185 22.33 16.73 11.03
C PHE A 185 21.21 16.94 10.00
N THR A 186 21.54 17.05 8.71
CA THR A 186 20.55 17.14 7.61
C THR A 186 19.68 15.90 7.55
N TYR A 187 20.29 14.74 7.80
CA TYR A 187 19.58 13.48 7.86
C TYR A 187 18.58 13.46 9.02
N ILE A 188 19.00 13.87 10.21
CA ILE A 188 18.13 13.93 11.40
C ILE A 188 16.97 14.89 11.15
N LEU A 189 17.25 16.13 10.71
CA LEU A 189 16.21 17.12 10.46
C LEU A 189 15.23 16.68 9.38
N SER A 190 15.70 16.06 8.30
CA SER A 190 14.82 15.54 7.24
C SER A 190 13.80 14.53 7.76
N THR A 191 14.17 13.72 8.75
CA THR A 191 13.28 12.72 9.35
C THR A 191 12.16 13.37 10.16
N PHE A 192 12.46 14.47 10.86
CA PHE A 192 11.45 15.22 11.63
C PHE A 192 10.33 15.80 10.76
N THR A 193 10.56 16.04 9.47
CA THR A 193 9.54 16.55 8.53
C THR A 193 8.30 15.67 8.50
N VAL A 194 8.47 14.35 8.40
CA VAL A 194 7.35 13.40 8.33
C VAL A 194 6.60 13.35 9.66
N TYR A 195 7.32 13.31 10.78
CA TYR A 195 6.70 13.30 12.10
C TYR A 195 5.94 14.61 12.38
N ALA A 196 6.54 15.77 12.07
CA ALA A 196 5.89 17.06 12.23
C ALA A 196 4.62 17.18 11.38
N MET A 197 4.65 16.70 10.13
CA MET A 197 3.48 16.60 9.27
C MET A 197 2.38 15.74 9.91
N CYS A 198 2.71 14.54 10.39
CA CYS A 198 1.74 13.66 11.02
C CYS A 198 1.10 14.28 12.27
N VAL A 199 1.91 14.90 13.14
CA VAL A 199 1.42 15.60 14.33
C VAL A 199 0.52 16.77 13.94
N TYR A 200 0.95 17.58 12.96
CA TYR A 200 0.14 18.69 12.45
C TYR A 200 -1.23 18.23 11.94
N LEU A 201 -1.26 17.20 11.09
CA LEU A 201 -2.50 16.66 10.54
C LEU A 201 -3.40 16.04 11.62
N ALA A 202 -2.81 15.44 12.67
CA ALA A 202 -3.55 14.91 13.82
C ALA A 202 -4.28 16.01 14.61
N THR A 203 -3.80 17.27 14.58
CA THR A 203 -4.52 18.42 15.18
C THR A 203 -5.79 18.82 14.42
N LYS A 204 -6.14 18.13 13.36
CA LYS A 204 -7.31 18.39 12.52
C LYS A 204 -7.36 19.83 12.00
N PRO A 205 -6.37 20.32 11.21
CA PRO A 205 -6.39 21.64 10.62
C PRO A 205 -7.53 21.80 9.60
N LYS A 206 -7.81 23.05 9.18
CA LYS A 206 -8.76 23.34 8.10
C LYS A 206 -8.31 22.66 6.81
N LYS A 207 -9.27 22.29 5.93
CA LYS A 207 -9.02 21.57 4.66
C LYS A 207 -7.91 22.24 3.83
N SER A 208 -7.96 23.55 3.63
CA SER A 208 -6.96 24.30 2.84
C SER A 208 -5.53 24.11 3.37
N HIS A 209 -5.33 24.26 4.67
CA HIS A 209 -4.00 24.13 5.28
C HIS A 209 -3.51 22.68 5.28
N ALA A 210 -4.40 21.70 5.53
CA ALA A 210 -4.05 20.28 5.40
C ALA A 210 -3.62 19.93 3.97
N THR A 211 -4.40 20.42 2.98
CA THR A 211 -4.09 20.22 1.56
C THR A 211 -2.73 20.79 1.20
N MET A 212 -2.41 22.01 1.65
CA MET A 212 -1.13 22.65 1.34
C MET A 212 0.06 21.83 1.85
N VAL A 213 -0.01 21.34 3.09
CA VAL A 213 1.05 20.51 3.67
C VAL A 213 1.18 19.16 2.95
N LEU A 214 0.05 18.52 2.63
CA LEU A 214 0.04 17.26 1.88
C LEU A 214 0.57 17.44 0.45
N VAL A 215 0.17 18.49 -0.24
CA VAL A 215 0.68 18.80 -1.59
C VAL A 215 2.17 19.07 -1.55
N ALA A 216 2.67 19.86 -0.60
CA ALA A 216 4.11 20.08 -0.44
C ALA A 216 4.86 18.76 -0.25
N PHE A 217 4.34 17.87 0.59
CA PHE A 217 4.95 16.56 0.83
C PHE A 217 4.92 15.66 -0.42
N ILE A 218 3.78 15.59 -1.14
CA ILE A 218 3.65 14.83 -2.38
C ILE A 218 4.60 15.38 -3.46
N THR A 219 4.69 16.70 -3.60
CA THR A 219 5.55 17.35 -4.60
C THR A 219 7.03 17.03 -4.35
N ALA A 220 7.48 17.05 -3.10
CA ALA A 220 8.84 16.60 -2.79
C ALA A 220 9.06 15.13 -3.16
N ASN A 221 8.08 14.26 -2.88
CA ASN A 221 8.18 12.83 -3.21
C ASN A 221 8.08 12.52 -4.71
N LEU A 222 7.63 13.46 -5.57
CA LEU A 222 7.73 13.30 -7.04
C LEU A 222 9.16 13.06 -7.51
N ILE A 223 10.15 13.59 -6.80
CA ILE A 223 11.57 13.37 -7.07
C ILE A 223 11.90 11.87 -7.10
N HIS A 224 11.26 11.07 -6.26
CA HIS A 224 11.46 9.64 -6.22
C HIS A 224 11.07 8.93 -7.54
N LEU A 225 10.14 9.48 -8.33
CA LEU A 225 9.79 8.93 -9.64
C LEU A 225 10.99 9.04 -10.61
N VAL A 226 11.65 10.19 -10.61
CA VAL A 226 12.81 10.45 -11.48
C VAL A 226 14.01 9.59 -11.04
N ILE A 227 14.21 9.42 -9.73
CA ILE A 227 15.24 8.52 -9.19
C ILE A 227 14.97 7.06 -9.58
N GLY A 228 13.69 6.68 -9.79
CA GLY A 228 13.26 5.30 -10.06
C GLY A 228 12.74 4.56 -8.83
N THR A 229 12.73 5.20 -7.65
CA THR A 229 12.19 4.64 -6.38
C THR A 229 10.73 5.08 -6.20
N ARG A 230 9.78 4.39 -6.81
CA ARG A 230 8.37 4.81 -6.90
C ARG A 230 7.59 4.74 -5.59
N ASN A 231 7.96 3.82 -4.71
CA ASN A 231 7.20 3.52 -3.50
C ASN A 231 6.94 4.73 -2.59
N PRO A 232 7.91 5.61 -2.28
CA PRO A 232 7.65 6.76 -1.41
C PRO A 232 6.62 7.74 -1.98
N PHE A 233 6.61 7.92 -3.31
CA PHE A 233 5.61 8.75 -3.96
C PHE A 233 4.20 8.14 -3.88
N ILE A 234 4.06 6.83 -4.19
CA ILE A 234 2.77 6.12 -4.08
C ILE A 234 2.26 6.17 -2.64
N LEU A 235 3.13 5.92 -1.66
CA LEU A 235 2.77 5.96 -0.24
C LEU A 235 2.30 7.36 0.18
N SER A 236 2.91 8.43 -0.34
CA SER A 236 2.47 9.79 -0.04
C SER A 236 1.07 10.09 -0.59
N LEU A 237 0.72 9.57 -1.77
CA LEU A 237 -0.63 9.67 -2.35
C LEU A 237 -1.65 8.85 -1.56
N ILE A 238 -1.32 7.61 -1.21
CA ILE A 238 -2.19 6.76 -0.38
C ILE A 238 -2.43 7.40 0.98
N PHE A 239 -1.38 7.96 1.61
CA PHE A 239 -1.49 8.66 2.88
C PHE A 239 -2.45 9.85 2.79
N ALA A 240 -2.32 10.67 1.74
CA ALA A 240 -3.23 11.78 1.51
C ALA A 240 -4.68 11.31 1.30
N PHE A 241 -4.88 10.26 0.49
CA PHE A 241 -6.21 9.68 0.28
C PHE A 241 -6.83 9.18 1.58
N VAL A 242 -6.07 8.41 2.38
CA VAL A 242 -6.54 7.89 3.68
C VAL A 242 -6.89 9.04 4.62
N TYR A 243 -6.04 10.07 4.69
CA TYR A 243 -6.31 11.24 5.51
C TYR A 243 -7.61 11.94 5.12
N TYR A 244 -7.83 12.20 3.82
CA TYR A 244 -9.05 12.82 3.31
C TYR A 244 -10.29 11.96 3.58
N PHE A 245 -10.18 10.65 3.38
CA PHE A 245 -11.26 9.72 3.64
C PHE A 245 -11.63 9.67 5.14
N MET A 246 -10.65 9.64 6.03
CA MET A 246 -10.90 9.66 7.47
C MET A 246 -11.54 10.97 7.92
N ARG A 247 -11.12 12.09 7.34
CA ARG A 247 -11.71 13.40 7.63
C ARG A 247 -13.14 13.51 7.13
N GLU A 248 -13.45 12.98 5.95
CA GLU A 248 -14.82 12.89 5.43
C GLU A 248 -15.75 12.12 6.37
N GLN A 249 -15.23 11.06 7.00
CA GLN A 249 -16.02 10.23 7.92
C GLN A 249 -16.20 10.85 9.31
N THR A 250 -15.27 11.70 9.73
CA THR A 250 -15.26 12.26 11.11
C THR A 250 -15.85 13.67 11.21
N GLU A 251 -15.88 14.41 10.14
CA GLU A 251 -16.36 15.79 10.10
C GLU A 251 -17.64 15.94 9.26
N LYS A 252 -18.47 16.92 9.60
CA LYS A 252 -19.69 17.24 8.84
C LYS A 252 -19.40 17.96 7.52
N GLY A 253 -18.13 18.26 7.21
CA GLY A 253 -17.71 18.95 6.00
C GLY A 253 -17.42 17.98 4.85
N LYS A 254 -17.68 18.37 3.61
CA LYS A 254 -17.27 17.59 2.42
C LYS A 254 -15.77 17.73 2.18
N TRP A 255 -15.01 16.72 2.58
CA TRP A 255 -13.58 16.63 2.31
C TRP A 255 -13.30 16.10 0.90
N ILE A 256 -14.08 15.12 0.46
CA ILE A 256 -13.98 14.55 -0.89
C ILE A 256 -15.08 15.18 -1.75
N GLY A 257 -14.76 16.31 -2.37
CA GLY A 257 -15.62 17.01 -3.32
C GLY A 257 -15.46 16.46 -4.76
N PHE A 258 -16.07 17.18 -5.71
CA PHE A 258 -16.01 16.78 -7.12
C PHE A 258 -14.56 16.81 -7.69
N LYS A 259 -13.77 17.81 -7.32
CA LYS A 259 -12.37 17.95 -7.78
C LYS A 259 -11.51 16.79 -7.28
N GLU A 260 -11.64 16.40 -6.02
CA GLU A 260 -10.90 15.28 -5.44
C GLU A 260 -11.33 13.95 -6.07
N LYS A 261 -12.61 13.76 -6.37
CA LYS A 261 -13.09 12.57 -7.09
C LYS A 261 -12.50 12.47 -8.48
N ILE A 262 -12.48 13.58 -9.24
CA ILE A 262 -11.83 13.61 -10.55
C ILE A 262 -10.35 13.28 -10.42
N ALA A 263 -9.65 13.88 -9.46
CA ALA A 263 -8.23 13.60 -9.23
C ALA A 263 -7.97 12.12 -8.93
N ILE A 264 -8.86 11.45 -8.20
CA ILE A 264 -8.75 10.01 -7.93
C ILE A 264 -9.06 9.19 -9.18
N TYR A 265 -10.21 9.42 -9.83
CA TYR A 265 -10.67 8.58 -10.95
C TYR A 265 -9.83 8.73 -12.22
N LEU A 266 -9.38 9.94 -12.54
CA LEU A 266 -8.53 10.20 -13.70
C LEU A 266 -7.04 10.14 -13.36
N GLY A 267 -6.66 10.62 -12.18
CA GLY A 267 -5.27 10.66 -11.76
C GLY A 267 -4.68 9.27 -11.55
N THR A 268 -5.44 8.32 -11.00
CA THR A 268 -4.95 6.96 -10.75
C THR A 268 -4.55 6.22 -12.03
N PRO A 269 -5.40 6.11 -13.08
CA PRO A 269 -5.01 5.48 -14.34
C PRO A 269 -3.85 6.20 -15.03
N VAL A 270 -3.86 7.53 -15.07
CA VAL A 270 -2.77 8.32 -15.67
C VAL A 270 -1.45 8.05 -14.94
N LEU A 271 -1.48 8.00 -13.61
CA LEU A 271 -0.30 7.68 -12.80
C LEU A 271 0.21 6.26 -13.09
N MET A 272 -0.67 5.28 -13.17
CA MET A 272 -0.30 3.89 -13.50
C MET A 272 0.34 3.80 -14.88
N LEU A 273 -0.20 4.48 -15.88
CA LEU A 273 0.37 4.55 -17.23
C LEU A 273 1.75 5.23 -17.23
N ALA A 274 1.88 6.37 -16.55
CA ALA A 274 3.16 7.07 -16.43
C ALA A 274 4.22 6.18 -15.75
N MET A 275 3.84 5.46 -14.70
CA MET A 275 4.73 4.52 -14.04
C MET A 275 5.08 3.30 -14.90
N GLY A 276 4.15 2.83 -15.73
CA GLY A 276 4.41 1.81 -16.75
C GLY A 276 5.44 2.30 -17.75
N ALA A 277 5.24 3.48 -18.33
CA ALA A 277 6.17 4.09 -19.28
C ALA A 277 7.57 4.30 -18.69
N LEU A 278 7.68 4.79 -17.45
CA LEU A 278 8.96 4.95 -16.75
C LEU A 278 9.74 3.63 -16.58
N ASN A 279 9.05 2.47 -16.53
CA ASN A 279 9.74 1.18 -16.52
C ASN A 279 10.53 0.92 -17.81
N TYR A 280 9.92 1.23 -18.97
CA TYR A 280 10.58 1.05 -20.26
C TYR A 280 11.80 1.97 -20.42
N VAL A 281 11.66 3.23 -20.00
CA VAL A 281 12.78 4.18 -19.98
C VAL A 281 13.92 3.70 -19.08
N ARG A 282 13.58 3.15 -17.92
CA ARG A 282 14.58 2.62 -16.98
C ARG A 282 15.32 1.40 -17.50
N ASP A 283 14.58 0.48 -18.11
CA ASP A 283 15.11 -0.83 -18.53
C ASP A 283 15.71 -0.78 -19.96
N ASN A 284 15.72 0.41 -20.63
CA ASN A 284 16.10 0.62 -22.02
C ASN A 284 15.43 -0.39 -22.98
N ALA A 285 14.24 -0.85 -22.60
CA ALA A 285 13.50 -1.85 -23.37
C ALA A 285 12.67 -1.17 -24.45
N GLN A 286 12.64 -1.78 -25.64
CA GLN A 286 11.71 -1.34 -26.68
C GLN A 286 10.27 -1.61 -26.25
N VAL A 287 9.38 -0.63 -26.49
CA VAL A 287 7.95 -0.80 -26.22
C VAL A 287 7.38 -1.74 -27.26
N SER A 288 7.23 -3.00 -26.90
CA SER A 288 6.68 -4.06 -27.79
C SER A 288 5.16 -4.12 -27.81
N HIS A 289 4.47 -3.25 -27.05
CA HIS A 289 3.02 -3.34 -26.86
C HIS A 289 2.26 -2.30 -27.66
N SER A 290 1.20 -2.75 -28.32
CA SER A 290 0.37 -1.95 -29.21
C SER A 290 -0.77 -1.19 -28.51
N GLY A 291 -0.98 -1.38 -27.19
CA GLY A 291 -2.15 -0.84 -26.49
C GLY A 291 -1.90 -0.32 -25.07
N VAL A 292 -2.72 0.65 -24.67
CA VAL A 292 -2.73 1.22 -23.31
C VAL A 292 -3.03 0.15 -22.24
N PHE A 293 -3.89 -0.80 -22.56
CA PHE A 293 -4.26 -1.88 -21.66
C PHE A 293 -3.08 -2.83 -21.38
N ASP A 294 -2.28 -3.12 -22.40
CA ASP A 294 -1.08 -3.96 -22.25
C ASP A 294 -0.04 -3.28 -21.36
N LEU A 295 0.12 -1.96 -21.50
CA LEU A 295 1.00 -1.19 -20.61
C LEU A 295 0.56 -1.25 -19.13
N LEU A 296 -0.74 -1.19 -18.87
CA LEU A 296 -1.28 -1.33 -17.51
C LEU A 296 -1.06 -2.74 -16.96
N LEU A 297 -1.36 -3.77 -17.75
CA LEU A 297 -1.14 -5.15 -17.35
C LEU A 297 0.34 -5.43 -17.10
N ASP A 298 1.22 -4.92 -17.95
CA ASP A 298 2.67 -5.08 -17.80
C ASP A 298 3.20 -4.34 -16.56
N PHE A 299 2.66 -3.16 -16.27
CA PHE A 299 2.95 -2.46 -15.03
C PHE A 299 2.57 -3.31 -13.81
N ILE A 300 1.35 -3.84 -13.76
CA ILE A 300 0.86 -4.67 -12.65
C ILE A 300 1.68 -5.97 -12.56
N TYR A 301 1.98 -6.61 -13.69
CA TYR A 301 2.80 -7.80 -13.77
C TYR A 301 4.19 -7.60 -13.16
N LYS A 302 4.86 -6.48 -13.51
CA LYS A 302 6.17 -6.12 -12.98
C LYS A 302 6.15 -5.80 -11.47
N GLN A 303 5.00 -5.42 -10.90
CA GLN A 303 4.87 -5.26 -9.45
C GLN A 303 4.78 -6.62 -8.73
N GLY A 304 4.23 -7.64 -9.36
CA GLY A 304 4.03 -8.98 -8.79
C GLY A 304 5.29 -9.83 -8.57
N THR A 305 6.48 -9.26 -8.66
CA THR A 305 7.77 -9.97 -8.49
C THR A 305 7.95 -10.56 -7.10
N SER A 306 7.31 -10.00 -6.08
CA SER A 306 7.44 -10.47 -4.69
C SER A 306 6.94 -11.90 -4.49
N PHE A 307 6.00 -12.38 -5.30
CA PHE A 307 5.58 -13.79 -5.28
C PHE A 307 6.76 -14.73 -5.64
N GLY A 308 7.51 -14.38 -6.68
CA GLY A 308 8.72 -15.12 -7.07
C GLY A 308 9.81 -15.11 -6.00
N VAL A 309 9.91 -14.03 -5.21
CA VAL A 309 10.84 -13.97 -4.07
C VAL A 309 10.44 -14.96 -2.98
N LEU A 310 9.14 -15.07 -2.65
CA LEU A 310 8.64 -16.08 -1.70
C LEU A 310 8.94 -17.51 -2.16
N ALA A 311 8.68 -17.81 -3.44
CA ALA A 311 8.94 -19.12 -4.01
C ALA A 311 10.44 -19.46 -3.99
N ARG A 312 11.31 -18.53 -4.39
CA ARG A 312 12.77 -18.71 -4.35
C ARG A 312 13.29 -18.83 -2.91
N GLY A 313 12.76 -18.02 -1.98
CA GLY A 313 13.11 -18.11 -0.56
C GLY A 313 12.91 -19.51 -0.01
N PHE A 314 11.86 -20.20 -0.40
CA PHE A 314 11.63 -21.60 -0.04
C PHE A 314 12.71 -22.54 -0.59
N LEU A 315 13.09 -22.36 -1.86
CA LEU A 315 14.08 -23.22 -2.53
C LEU A 315 15.49 -23.08 -1.92
N TYR A 316 15.84 -21.85 -1.59
CA TYR A 316 17.18 -21.53 -1.08
C TYR A 316 17.25 -21.47 0.44
N ASN A 317 16.19 -21.86 1.14
CA ASN A 317 16.13 -21.78 2.61
C ASN A 317 17.26 -22.54 3.29
N SER A 318 17.66 -23.69 2.74
CA SER A 318 18.78 -24.49 3.27
C SER A 318 20.17 -23.86 3.06
N SER A 319 20.29 -22.97 2.06
CA SER A 319 21.55 -22.26 1.76
C SER A 319 21.65 -20.90 2.44
N LEU A 320 20.55 -20.41 3.04
CA LEU A 320 20.58 -19.18 3.81
C LEU A 320 21.23 -19.43 5.18
N PRO A 321 22.17 -18.56 5.61
CA PRO A 321 22.75 -18.70 6.94
C PRO A 321 21.63 -18.62 7.98
N TYR A 322 21.60 -19.62 8.89
CA TYR A 322 20.65 -19.61 10.00
C TYR A 322 20.87 -18.36 10.84
N ARG A 323 19.94 -17.43 10.77
CA ARG A 323 19.97 -16.22 11.59
C ARG A 323 19.09 -16.46 12.82
N ASP A 324 19.74 -16.61 13.95
CA ASP A 324 19.08 -16.64 15.24
C ASP A 324 18.34 -15.30 15.45
N PHE A 325 17.13 -15.33 15.99
CA PHE A 325 16.36 -14.11 16.32
C PHE A 325 17.16 -13.11 17.16
N ARG A 326 18.18 -13.58 17.90
CA ARG A 326 19.12 -12.74 18.66
C ARG A 326 19.99 -11.81 17.83
N ASN A 327 20.09 -12.02 16.53
CA ASN A 327 20.89 -11.19 15.62
C ASN A 327 20.07 -10.04 15.00
N PHE A 328 18.82 -9.83 15.43
CA PHE A 328 17.95 -8.72 15.02
C PHE A 328 17.85 -7.59 16.07
N THR A 329 18.58 -7.69 17.18
CA THR A 329 18.65 -6.64 18.22
C THR A 329 19.86 -5.74 18.04
#